data_f5c9843db237948f5286417425d9690e
#
_entry.id   f5c9843db237948f5286417425d9690e
#
_cell.length_a   1.000
_cell.length_b   1.000
_cell.length_c   1.000
_cell.angle_alpha   90.00
_cell.angle_beta   90.00
_cell.angle_gamma   90.00
#
_symmetry.space_group_name_H-M   'P 1'
#
loop_
_entity.id
_entity.type
_entity.pdbx_description
1 polymer ?
#
loop_
_entity_poly.entity_id
_entity_poly.type
_entity_poly.pdbx_seq_one_letter_code
_entity_poly.pdbx_strand_id
1 'polypeptide(L)'
;MWILNVGDIKPSEYQIELFLDMAWNLEAVKQQGVVAHQRQFLEREFGLEVAAQLQPVMQEAYRLAYIRKPEFMGWNQVELDKNKPEFMGNTRTEEKDPKFKIISDLPWSEQEIKERLTAYKQLSDKVEQEWHTLSAQKKETYFQLAKYPVQAAAQMNSKLLTAQLARR
;
A
#
# COMPACT_ATOMS: atom_id res chain seq x y z
N MET A 1 17.15 4.92 21.70
CA MET A 1 16.57 3.59 21.38
C MET A 1 15.54 3.78 20.29
N TRP A 2 15.60 2.96 19.24
CA TRP A 2 14.63 2.99 18.14
C TRP A 2 13.62 1.86 18.36
N ILE A 3 12.34 2.13 18.16
CA ILE A 3 11.26 1.16 18.28
C ILE A 3 10.42 1.25 17.02
N LEU A 4 10.16 0.10 16.39
CA LEU A 4 9.30 -0.01 15.23
C LEU A 4 8.08 -0.85 15.59
N ASN A 5 6.90 -0.25 15.53
CA ASN A 5 5.64 -0.98 15.61
C ASN A 5 5.10 -1.18 14.19
N VAL A 6 5.12 -2.41 13.72
CA VAL A 6 4.75 -2.74 12.33
C VAL A 6 3.33 -3.25 12.18
N GLY A 7 2.64 -3.60 13.28
CA GLY A 7 1.38 -4.34 13.19
C GLY A 7 1.62 -5.69 12.53
N ASP A 8 1.21 -5.84 11.28
CA ASP A 8 1.52 -7.02 10.48
C ASP A 8 2.85 -6.83 9.72
N ILE A 9 3.68 -7.88 9.68
CA ILE A 9 4.97 -7.83 8.98
C ILE A 9 4.77 -7.69 7.47
N LYS A 10 3.81 -8.41 6.91
CA LYS A 10 3.50 -8.34 5.48
C LYS A 10 2.44 -7.26 5.22
N PRO A 11 2.59 -6.46 4.20
CA PRO A 11 3.64 -6.43 3.15
C PRO A 11 4.73 -5.37 3.42
N SER A 12 5.29 -5.32 4.61
CA SER A 12 6.20 -4.26 5.05
C SER A 12 7.67 -4.68 5.14
N GLU A 13 8.04 -5.80 4.51
CA GLU A 13 9.39 -6.38 4.64
C GLU A 13 10.48 -5.38 4.27
N TYR A 14 10.37 -4.73 3.12
CA TYR A 14 11.35 -3.72 2.69
C TYR A 14 11.40 -2.52 3.63
N GLN A 15 10.26 -2.02 4.09
CA GLN A 15 10.18 -0.87 4.99
C GLN A 15 10.80 -1.19 6.36
N ILE A 16 10.61 -2.43 6.83
CA ILE A 16 11.22 -2.91 8.08
C ILE A 16 12.74 -2.96 7.92
N GLU A 17 13.25 -3.54 6.83
CA GLU A 17 14.69 -3.60 6.56
C GLU A 17 15.28 -2.19 6.48
N LEU A 18 14.72 -1.31 5.68
CA LEU A 18 15.18 0.08 5.56
C LEU A 18 15.23 0.78 6.93
N PHE A 19 14.20 0.61 7.76
CA PHE A 19 14.17 1.20 9.10
C PHE A 19 15.30 0.65 9.99
N LEU A 20 15.52 -0.66 9.98
CA LEU A 20 16.55 -1.31 10.78
C LEU A 20 17.96 -0.94 10.32
N ASP A 21 18.18 -0.84 9.01
CA ASP A 21 19.45 -0.41 8.45
C ASP A 21 19.74 1.07 8.78
N MET A 22 18.71 1.93 8.73
CA MET A 22 18.81 3.31 9.21
C MET A 22 19.11 3.38 10.72
N ALA A 23 18.52 2.50 11.52
CA ALA A 23 18.77 2.44 12.95
C ALA A 23 20.19 1.94 13.25
N TRP A 24 20.75 1.08 12.40
CA TRP A 24 22.11 0.56 12.51
C TRP A 24 23.17 1.58 12.07
N ASN A 25 22.99 2.15 10.87
CA ASN A 25 23.93 3.14 10.32
C ASN A 25 23.22 4.15 9.40
N LEU A 26 22.66 5.18 10.01
CA LEU A 26 21.91 6.22 9.32
C LEU A 26 22.73 6.93 8.22
N GLU A 27 24.01 7.21 8.49
CA GLU A 27 24.85 7.95 7.54
C GLU A 27 25.16 7.11 6.29
N ALA A 28 25.37 5.80 6.43
CA ALA A 28 25.55 4.91 5.28
C ALA A 28 24.29 4.87 4.41
N VAL A 29 23.10 4.74 5.01
CA VAL A 29 21.83 4.74 4.27
C VAL A 29 21.56 6.08 3.60
N LYS A 30 21.87 7.21 4.25
CA LYS A 30 21.76 8.54 3.64
C LYS A 30 22.69 8.72 2.44
N GLN A 31 23.96 8.27 2.56
CA GLN A 31 24.92 8.36 1.46
C GLN A 31 24.52 7.49 0.27
N GLN A 32 24.03 6.30 0.53
CA GLN A 32 23.54 5.38 -0.48
C GLN A 32 22.27 5.90 -1.18
N GLY A 33 21.35 6.46 -0.40
CA GLY A 33 20.03 6.88 -0.83
C GLY A 33 19.01 5.74 -0.89
N VAL A 34 17.77 6.05 -0.61
CA VAL A 34 16.67 5.07 -0.49
C VAL A 34 16.43 4.30 -1.80
N VAL A 35 16.61 4.95 -2.94
CA VAL A 35 16.44 4.31 -4.27
C VAL A 35 17.49 3.21 -4.49
N ALA A 36 18.74 3.49 -4.18
CA ALA A 36 19.82 2.50 -4.31
C ALA A 36 19.69 1.38 -3.26
N HIS A 37 19.24 1.72 -2.05
CA HIS A 37 18.95 0.75 -1.00
C HIS A 37 17.84 -0.22 -1.45
N GLN A 38 16.73 0.30 -1.97
CA GLN A 38 15.65 -0.53 -2.51
C GLN A 38 16.13 -1.43 -3.65
N ARG A 39 16.97 -0.89 -4.54
CA ARG A 39 17.55 -1.67 -5.63
C ARG A 39 18.36 -2.85 -5.10
N GLN A 40 19.22 -2.65 -4.11
CA GLN A 40 20.00 -3.73 -3.50
C GLN A 40 19.13 -4.80 -2.86
N PHE A 41 18.05 -4.39 -2.17
CA PHE A 41 17.06 -5.32 -1.65
C PHE A 41 16.49 -6.21 -2.76
N LEU A 42 16.01 -5.61 -3.84
CA LEU A 42 15.42 -6.35 -4.96
C LEU A 42 16.45 -7.23 -5.70
N GLU A 43 17.69 -6.75 -5.85
CA GLU A 43 18.77 -7.50 -6.49
C GLU A 43 19.17 -8.74 -5.67
N ARG A 44 19.17 -8.64 -4.36
CA ARG A 44 19.42 -9.76 -3.45
C ARG A 44 18.31 -10.83 -3.57
N GLU A 45 17.06 -10.40 -3.63
CA GLU A 45 15.91 -11.33 -3.66
C GLU A 45 15.71 -11.94 -5.05
N PHE A 46 15.89 -11.17 -6.13
CA PHE A 46 15.46 -11.55 -7.47
C PHE A 46 16.59 -11.59 -8.51
N GLY A 47 17.74 -11.04 -8.23
CA GLY A 47 18.83 -10.84 -9.19
C GLY A 47 18.67 -9.57 -10.02
N LEU A 48 19.74 -9.18 -10.72
CA LEU A 48 19.88 -7.88 -11.37
C LEU A 48 18.78 -7.58 -12.41
N GLU A 49 18.44 -8.57 -13.23
CA GLU A 49 17.49 -8.40 -14.33
C GLU A 49 16.08 -8.12 -13.83
N VAL A 50 15.57 -8.98 -12.93
CA VAL A 50 14.23 -8.83 -12.35
C VAL A 50 14.17 -7.57 -11.48
N ALA A 51 15.20 -7.27 -10.70
CA ALA A 51 15.26 -6.06 -9.89
C ALA A 51 15.17 -4.78 -10.72
N ALA A 52 15.82 -4.74 -11.89
CA ALA A 52 15.79 -3.57 -12.78
C ALA A 52 14.36 -3.31 -13.33
N GLN A 53 13.60 -4.37 -13.59
CA GLN A 53 12.21 -4.27 -14.07
C GLN A 53 11.24 -3.97 -12.93
N LEU A 54 11.43 -4.59 -11.77
CA LEU A 54 10.53 -4.48 -10.63
C LEU A 54 10.70 -3.15 -9.87
N GLN A 55 11.90 -2.57 -9.82
CA GLN A 55 12.15 -1.35 -9.04
C GLN A 55 11.21 -0.20 -9.38
N PRO A 56 10.99 0.21 -10.64
CA PRO A 56 10.06 1.29 -10.96
C PRO A 56 8.61 0.94 -10.59
N VAL A 57 8.23 -0.32 -10.65
CA VAL A 57 6.91 -0.79 -10.24
C VAL A 57 6.71 -0.58 -8.74
N MET A 58 7.68 -0.99 -7.93
CA MET A 58 7.61 -0.84 -6.47
C MET A 58 7.67 0.63 -6.04
N GLN A 59 8.49 1.45 -6.71
CA GLN A 59 8.53 2.89 -6.44
C GLN A 59 7.18 3.55 -6.68
N GLU A 60 6.53 3.24 -7.79
CA GLU A 60 5.21 3.80 -8.09
C GLU A 60 4.14 3.26 -7.13
N ALA A 61 4.18 1.98 -6.77
CA ALA A 61 3.29 1.40 -5.77
C ALA A 61 3.43 2.11 -4.42
N TYR A 62 4.66 2.38 -3.97
CA TYR A 62 4.90 3.13 -2.73
C TYR A 62 4.48 4.58 -2.83
N ARG A 63 4.68 5.24 -3.97
CA ARG A 63 4.19 6.62 -4.20
C ARG A 63 2.66 6.69 -4.09
N LEU A 64 1.96 5.76 -4.70
CA LEU A 64 0.50 5.69 -4.62
C LEU A 64 0.02 5.37 -3.20
N ALA A 65 0.73 4.47 -2.50
CA ALA A 65 0.43 4.16 -1.10
C ALA A 65 0.70 5.35 -0.17
N TYR A 66 1.72 6.17 -0.44
CA TYR A 66 2.00 7.40 0.32
C TYR A 66 0.88 8.43 0.19
N ILE A 67 0.30 8.59 -1.01
CA ILE A 67 -0.87 9.47 -1.22
C ILE A 67 -2.07 8.98 -0.39
N ARG A 68 -2.35 7.68 -0.45
CA ARG A 68 -3.39 7.04 0.35
C ARG A 68 -3.09 5.55 0.48
N LYS A 69 -2.89 5.10 1.71
CA LYS A 69 -2.65 3.68 1.97
C LYS A 69 -3.84 2.83 1.53
N PRO A 70 -3.60 1.70 0.85
CA PRO A 70 -4.68 0.82 0.39
C PRO A 70 -5.61 0.34 1.50
N GLU A 71 -5.08 0.03 2.67
CA GLU A 71 -5.85 -0.40 3.83
C GLU A 71 -6.75 0.70 4.40
N PHE A 72 -6.44 1.96 4.14
CA PHE A 72 -7.26 3.10 4.57
C PHE A 72 -8.24 3.62 3.51
N MET A 73 -8.34 2.96 2.37
CA MET A 73 -9.25 3.38 1.31
C MET A 73 -10.71 3.40 1.78
N GLY A 74 -11.10 2.42 2.59
CA GLY A 74 -12.46 2.32 3.14
C GLY A 74 -12.74 3.17 4.38
N TRP A 75 -11.73 3.73 5.02
CA TRP A 75 -11.90 4.39 6.32
C TRP A 75 -12.62 5.73 6.26
N ASN A 76 -12.56 6.43 5.13
CA ASN A 76 -13.33 7.65 4.93
C ASN A 76 -14.83 7.39 4.70
N GLN A 77 -15.23 6.14 4.66
CA GLN A 77 -16.63 5.78 4.52
C GLN A 77 -17.41 5.87 5.84
N VAL A 78 -16.71 6.21 6.94
CA VAL A 78 -17.32 6.37 8.26
C VAL A 78 -16.80 7.66 8.87
N GLU A 79 -17.69 8.58 9.19
CA GLU A 79 -17.42 9.83 9.90
C GLU A 79 -18.20 9.84 11.22
N LEU A 80 -17.60 10.47 12.25
CA LEU A 80 -18.32 10.79 13.47
C LEU A 80 -19.46 11.78 13.13
N ASP A 81 -20.68 11.44 13.54
CA ASP A 81 -21.78 12.37 13.45
C ASP A 81 -21.61 13.47 14.50
N LYS A 82 -21.17 14.64 14.05
CA LYS A 82 -20.90 15.81 14.93
C LYS A 82 -22.15 16.33 15.65
N ASN A 83 -23.34 15.92 15.22
CA ASN A 83 -24.60 16.31 15.84
C ASN A 83 -25.01 15.34 16.95
N LYS A 84 -24.28 14.27 17.18
CA LYS A 84 -24.52 13.30 18.24
C LYS A 84 -23.49 13.46 19.37
N PRO A 85 -23.87 13.16 20.63
CA PRO A 85 -22.92 13.26 21.76
C PRO A 85 -21.66 12.47 21.48
N GLU A 86 -20.53 13.03 21.93
CA GLU A 86 -19.21 12.43 21.74
C GLU A 86 -19.20 10.96 22.13
N PHE A 87 -18.61 10.17 21.26
CA PHE A 87 -18.36 8.75 21.52
C PHE A 87 -17.31 8.62 22.62
N MET A 88 -17.79 8.39 23.82
CA MET A 88 -16.97 8.02 24.96
C MET A 88 -17.00 6.51 25.15
N GLY A 89 -16.06 5.82 24.52
CA GLY A 89 -15.74 4.45 24.87
C GLY A 89 -16.59 3.35 24.22
N ASN A 90 -16.57 2.26 24.70
CA ASN A 90 -16.93 0.90 24.44
C ASN A 90 -18.05 0.69 23.35
N THR A 91 -17.66 0.20 22.20
CA THR A 91 -18.53 -0.20 21.07
C THR A 91 -19.49 -1.37 21.39
N ARG A 92 -19.52 -1.85 22.63
CA ARG A 92 -20.36 -2.95 23.10
C ARG A 92 -21.65 -2.51 23.76
N THR A 93 -21.92 -1.20 23.82
CA THR A 93 -23.20 -0.74 24.32
C THR A 93 -24.29 -0.85 23.25
N GLU A 94 -25.43 -1.37 23.63
CA GLU A 94 -26.63 -1.61 22.81
C GLU A 94 -27.31 -0.33 22.30
N GLU A 95 -26.57 0.70 21.97
CA GLU A 95 -27.13 1.92 21.39
C GLU A 95 -27.64 1.65 19.97
N LYS A 96 -28.94 1.72 19.82
CA LYS A 96 -29.67 1.55 18.57
C LYS A 96 -29.36 2.62 17.51
N ASP A 97 -28.64 3.66 17.85
CA ASP A 97 -28.30 4.78 16.99
C ASP A 97 -26.81 4.82 16.71
N PRO A 98 -26.37 4.54 15.47
CA PRO A 98 -24.96 4.63 15.15
C PRO A 98 -24.45 6.06 15.32
N LYS A 99 -23.41 6.22 16.15
CA LYS A 99 -22.69 7.50 16.32
C LYS A 99 -21.85 7.86 15.10
N PHE A 100 -21.93 7.05 14.08
CA PHE A 100 -21.16 7.21 12.84
C PHE A 100 -22.11 7.49 11.68
N LYS A 101 -21.77 8.52 10.92
CA LYS A 101 -22.37 8.77 9.62
C LYS A 101 -21.69 7.83 8.61
N ILE A 102 -22.51 7.04 7.93
CA ILE A 102 -21.99 6.14 6.91
C ILE A 102 -21.67 6.94 5.65
N ILE A 103 -20.46 6.81 5.19
CA ILE A 103 -19.85 7.08 3.89
C ILE A 103 -19.78 8.54 3.50
N SER A 104 -18.60 9.08 3.55
CA SER A 104 -18.18 10.13 2.63
C SER A 104 -17.28 9.54 1.53
N ASP A 105 -17.52 9.97 0.30
CA ASP A 105 -16.60 9.73 -0.80
C ASP A 105 -15.26 10.38 -0.51
N LEU A 106 -14.17 9.83 -1.07
CA LEU A 106 -12.89 10.50 -1.04
C LEU A 106 -13.00 11.86 -1.77
N PRO A 107 -12.35 12.92 -1.26
CA PRO A 107 -12.43 14.27 -1.83
C PRO A 107 -11.57 14.40 -3.10
N TRP A 108 -11.64 13.41 -3.99
CA TRP A 108 -10.91 13.36 -5.24
C TRP A 108 -11.84 13.64 -6.41
N SER A 109 -11.34 14.38 -7.39
CA SER A 109 -12.03 14.57 -8.66
C SER A 109 -12.19 13.24 -9.41
N GLU A 110 -13.10 13.20 -10.36
CA GLU A 110 -13.27 12.05 -11.24
C GLU A 110 -11.99 11.72 -12.02
N GLN A 111 -11.26 12.75 -12.43
CA GLN A 111 -10.00 12.61 -13.15
C GLN A 111 -8.92 11.95 -12.26
N GLU A 112 -8.73 12.42 -11.04
CA GLU A 112 -7.78 11.84 -10.09
C GLU A 112 -8.09 10.37 -9.79
N ILE A 113 -9.38 10.03 -9.67
CA ILE A 113 -9.81 8.64 -9.47
C ILE A 113 -9.45 7.79 -10.68
N LYS A 114 -9.75 8.23 -11.89
CA LYS A 114 -9.45 7.51 -13.13
C LYS A 114 -7.94 7.31 -13.33
N GLU A 115 -7.15 8.34 -13.06
CA GLU A 115 -5.68 8.27 -13.12
C GLU A 115 -5.14 7.25 -12.12
N ARG A 116 -5.62 7.26 -10.89
CA ARG A 116 -5.21 6.31 -9.86
C ARG A 116 -5.59 4.87 -10.22
N LEU A 117 -6.80 4.65 -10.71
CA LEU A 117 -7.25 3.32 -11.17
C LEU A 117 -6.39 2.81 -12.32
N THR A 118 -6.07 3.70 -13.27
CA THR A 118 -5.19 3.37 -14.41
C THR A 118 -3.78 3.01 -13.94
N ALA A 119 -3.21 3.79 -13.02
CA ALA A 119 -1.89 3.52 -12.47
C ALA A 119 -1.83 2.16 -11.77
N TYR A 120 -2.78 1.85 -10.87
CA TYR A 120 -2.82 0.55 -10.20
C TYR A 120 -3.05 -0.61 -11.16
N LYS A 121 -3.88 -0.42 -12.20
CA LYS A 121 -4.06 -1.44 -13.23
C LYS A 121 -2.74 -1.73 -13.95
N GLN A 122 -2.02 -0.70 -14.36
CA GLN A 122 -0.72 -0.86 -15.03
C GLN A 122 0.31 -1.59 -14.15
N LEU A 123 0.36 -1.27 -12.84
CA LEU A 123 1.22 -1.96 -11.90
C LEU A 123 0.84 -3.45 -11.76
N SER A 124 -0.46 -3.73 -11.64
CA SER A 124 -0.99 -5.09 -11.55
C SER A 124 -0.66 -5.91 -12.80
N ASP A 125 -0.84 -5.32 -13.99
CA ASP A 125 -0.53 -5.97 -15.26
C ASP A 125 0.99 -6.28 -15.38
N LYS A 126 1.85 -5.35 -14.95
CA LYS A 126 3.31 -5.54 -14.97
C LYS A 126 3.77 -6.68 -14.06
N VAL A 127 3.32 -6.71 -12.80
CA VAL A 127 3.72 -7.78 -11.88
C VAL A 127 3.17 -9.14 -12.33
N GLU A 128 2.04 -9.18 -13.01
CA GLU A 128 1.49 -10.40 -13.59
C GLU A 128 2.33 -10.90 -14.77
N GLN A 129 2.70 -10.01 -15.69
CA GLN A 129 3.54 -10.35 -16.83
C GLN A 129 4.89 -10.90 -16.39
N GLU A 130 5.54 -10.21 -15.44
CA GLU A 130 6.84 -10.61 -14.92
C GLU A 130 6.76 -11.96 -14.17
N TRP A 131 5.68 -12.20 -13.43
CA TRP A 131 5.40 -13.48 -12.77
C TRP A 131 5.50 -14.68 -13.73
N HIS A 132 5.00 -14.54 -14.94
CA HIS A 132 5.01 -15.62 -15.92
C HIS A 132 6.41 -15.95 -16.44
N THR A 133 7.35 -15.03 -16.38
CA THR A 133 8.74 -15.21 -16.85
C THR A 133 9.65 -15.82 -15.79
N LEU A 134 9.24 -15.81 -14.51
CA LEU A 134 10.06 -16.25 -13.40
C LEU A 134 10.20 -17.78 -13.32
N SER A 135 11.38 -18.22 -12.86
CA SER A 135 11.58 -19.61 -12.47
C SER A 135 10.71 -19.99 -11.26
N ALA A 136 10.40 -21.29 -11.13
CA ALA A 136 9.59 -21.79 -10.02
C ALA A 136 10.16 -21.40 -8.64
N GLN A 137 11.48 -21.39 -8.49
CA GLN A 137 12.15 -21.03 -7.25
C GLN A 137 11.91 -19.57 -6.82
N LYS A 138 11.79 -18.64 -7.79
CA LYS A 138 11.59 -17.22 -7.50
C LYS A 138 10.12 -16.84 -7.31
N LYS A 139 9.20 -17.67 -7.78
CA LYS A 139 7.77 -17.33 -7.79
C LYS A 139 7.20 -17.09 -6.40
N GLU A 140 7.53 -17.92 -5.41
CA GLU A 140 7.00 -17.75 -4.06
C GLU A 140 7.46 -16.41 -3.45
N THR A 141 8.75 -16.12 -3.49
CA THR A 141 9.30 -14.86 -2.99
C THR A 141 8.72 -13.66 -3.73
N TYR A 142 8.62 -13.74 -5.07
CA TYR A 142 8.03 -12.68 -5.89
C TYR A 142 6.54 -12.46 -5.57
N PHE A 143 5.80 -13.54 -5.37
CA PHE A 143 4.39 -13.44 -4.95
C PHE A 143 4.27 -12.66 -3.66
N GLN A 144 5.05 -12.99 -2.64
CA GLN A 144 4.97 -12.37 -1.33
C GLN A 144 5.43 -10.91 -1.33
N LEU A 145 6.55 -10.60 -1.99
CA LEU A 145 7.19 -9.29 -1.91
C LEU A 145 6.71 -8.27 -2.96
N ALA A 146 6.12 -8.73 -4.06
CA ALA A 146 5.74 -7.86 -5.17
C ALA A 146 4.31 -8.09 -5.66
N LYS A 147 4.01 -9.28 -6.16
CA LYS A 147 2.73 -9.54 -6.83
C LYS A 147 1.54 -9.35 -5.92
N TYR A 148 1.51 -10.02 -4.77
CA TYR A 148 0.40 -9.94 -3.83
C TYR A 148 0.16 -8.51 -3.31
N PRO A 149 1.17 -7.78 -2.77
CA PRO A 149 0.93 -6.44 -2.26
C PRO A 149 0.43 -5.46 -3.34
N VAL A 150 0.98 -5.54 -4.55
CA VAL A 150 0.56 -4.67 -5.67
C VAL A 150 -0.86 -5.01 -6.12
N GLN A 151 -1.17 -6.29 -6.32
CA GLN A 151 -2.50 -6.71 -6.80
C GLN A 151 -3.58 -6.51 -5.74
N ALA A 152 -3.31 -6.79 -4.47
CA ALA A 152 -4.25 -6.52 -3.38
C ALA A 152 -4.57 -5.02 -3.28
N ALA A 153 -3.54 -4.16 -3.38
CA ALA A 153 -3.73 -2.71 -3.41
C ALA A 153 -4.56 -2.26 -4.63
N ALA A 154 -4.28 -2.81 -5.81
CA ALA A 154 -5.04 -2.54 -7.03
C ALA A 154 -6.51 -2.93 -6.89
N GLN A 155 -6.80 -4.11 -6.36
CA GLN A 155 -8.17 -4.59 -6.15
C GLN A 155 -8.93 -3.74 -5.13
N MET A 156 -8.27 -3.36 -4.02
CA MET A 156 -8.89 -2.50 -3.00
C MET A 156 -9.26 -1.13 -3.59
N ASN A 157 -8.33 -0.50 -4.34
CA ASN A 157 -8.59 0.76 -5.02
C ASN A 157 -9.70 0.61 -6.06
N SER A 158 -9.67 -0.44 -6.88
CA SER A 158 -10.70 -0.71 -7.89
C SER A 158 -12.08 -0.84 -7.25
N LYS A 159 -12.23 -1.66 -6.21
CA LYS A 159 -13.50 -1.86 -5.50
C LYS A 159 -14.10 -0.54 -5.01
N LEU A 160 -13.32 0.26 -4.31
CA LEU A 160 -13.82 1.45 -3.62
C LEU A 160 -14.01 2.64 -4.56
N LEU A 161 -13.07 2.87 -5.45
CA LEU A 161 -13.13 4.02 -6.35
C LEU A 161 -14.13 3.83 -7.50
N THR A 162 -14.29 2.60 -8.01
CA THR A 162 -15.33 2.31 -9.01
C THR A 162 -16.74 2.49 -8.39
N ALA A 163 -16.92 2.05 -7.14
CA ALA A 163 -18.17 2.29 -6.43
C ALA A 163 -18.43 3.78 -6.19
N GLN A 164 -17.38 4.57 -5.92
CA GLN A 164 -17.50 6.04 -5.80
C GLN A 164 -17.90 6.70 -7.13
N LEU A 165 -17.27 6.29 -8.24
CA LEU A 165 -17.63 6.80 -9.58
C LEU A 165 -19.07 6.45 -9.98
N ALA A 166 -19.53 5.25 -9.61
CA ALA A 166 -20.90 4.80 -9.92
C ALA A 166 -21.98 5.56 -9.15
N ARG A 167 -21.64 6.23 -8.03
CA ARG A 167 -22.59 7.05 -7.24
C ARG A 167 -22.67 8.51 -7.70
N ARG A 168 -21.76 8.96 -8.53
CA ARG A 168 -21.70 10.30 -9.11
C ARG A 168 -22.47 10.39 -10.43
#